data_72ab0ef27cedf68ddb1fe20f489dd76a
#
_entry.id   72ab0ef27cedf68ddb1fe20f489dd76a
#
_cell.length_a   1.000
_cell.length_b   1.000
_cell.length_c   1.000
_cell.angle_alpha   90.00
_cell.angle_beta   90.00
_cell.angle_gamma   90.00
#
_symmetry.space_group_name_H-M   'P 1'
#
loop_
_entity.id
_entity.type
_entity.pdbx_description
1 polymer ?
#
loop_
_entity_poly.entity_id
_entity_poly.type
_entity_poly.pdbx_seq_one_letter_code
_entity_poly.pdbx_strand_id
1 'polypeptide(L)'
;MSQPNVTANSPLGVFDSGVGGLTVVRALRDLLPNESIIYLGDTARVPYGSKSPDTIRRFSMEDTQFLVSHGVKAVVVACNTATAHALPVLQATFRVPVIGVLGPGVEATLSEPNCERVGIIGTAGTIRSHAYQHEIAMRRPDIMIEARATPLLVPFVEEGWTDHPALKSVLREYLKPLLDKGIDTLVLGCTHYPLLIPVLKRMLGQKVRLVDSASTCAAHVKAKLEQDNLLRTTKSKPSLEIYLTDHSEQAENLAKRFLGTDFGKVKKAVV
;
A
#
# COMPACT_ATOMS: atom_id res chain seq x y z
N MET A 1 14.01 -19.40 18.04
CA MET A 1 14.83 -19.53 16.81
C MET A 1 15.64 -18.25 16.68
N SER A 2 16.97 -18.35 16.47
CA SER A 2 17.82 -17.18 16.22
C SER A 2 17.37 -16.51 14.91
N GLN A 3 17.08 -15.21 14.96
CA GLN A 3 16.80 -14.46 13.73
C GLN A 3 18.03 -14.51 12.82
N PRO A 4 17.85 -14.65 11.51
CA PRO A 4 18.95 -14.59 10.56
C PRO A 4 19.70 -13.26 10.69
N ASN A 5 21.01 -13.31 10.47
CA ASN A 5 21.86 -12.11 10.58
C ASN A 5 21.50 -11.13 9.45
N VAL A 6 20.76 -10.08 9.78
CA VAL A 6 20.24 -9.09 8.82
C VAL A 6 21.34 -8.06 8.50
N THR A 7 21.57 -7.81 7.23
CA THR A 7 22.54 -6.83 6.73
C THR A 7 21.89 -5.89 5.71
N ALA A 8 22.61 -4.84 5.29
CA ALA A 8 22.18 -3.96 4.20
C ALA A 8 21.87 -4.74 2.90
N ASN A 9 22.50 -5.89 2.68
CA ASN A 9 22.29 -6.73 1.49
C ASN A 9 21.12 -7.71 1.62
N SER A 10 20.48 -7.80 2.79
CA SER A 10 19.23 -8.57 2.98
C SER A 10 18.08 -7.94 2.19
N PRO A 11 17.10 -8.73 1.73
CA PRO A 11 15.98 -8.19 0.94
C PRO A 11 15.04 -7.33 1.78
N LEU A 12 14.27 -6.47 1.10
CA LEU A 12 13.07 -5.87 1.67
C LEU A 12 11.93 -6.87 1.65
N GLY A 13 11.20 -6.99 2.75
CA GLY A 13 9.93 -7.72 2.79
C GLY A 13 8.77 -6.76 2.51
N VAL A 14 7.84 -7.16 1.67
CA VAL A 14 6.62 -6.39 1.39
C VAL A 14 5.43 -7.33 1.49
N PHE A 15 4.40 -7.00 2.26
CA PHE A 15 3.17 -7.78 2.23
C PHE A 15 1.92 -6.93 1.99
N ASP A 16 0.91 -7.59 1.43
CA ASP A 16 -0.43 -7.05 1.19
C ASP A 16 -1.47 -8.15 1.39
N SER A 17 -2.72 -7.76 1.58
CA SER A 17 -3.85 -8.69 1.67
C SER A 17 -4.12 -9.51 0.40
N GLY A 18 -3.46 -9.18 -0.70
CA GLY A 18 -3.66 -9.83 -1.99
C GLY A 18 -2.55 -9.51 -2.98
N VAL A 19 -2.89 -9.03 -4.17
CA VAL A 19 -1.93 -8.68 -5.23
C VAL A 19 -1.76 -7.17 -5.42
N GLY A 20 -2.64 -6.35 -4.82
CA GLY A 20 -2.63 -4.89 -4.97
C GLY A 20 -1.32 -4.24 -4.51
N GLY A 21 -0.68 -4.79 -3.48
CA GLY A 21 0.60 -4.30 -2.96
C GLY A 21 1.76 -4.37 -3.94
N LEU A 22 1.61 -5.06 -5.08
CA LEU A 22 2.58 -5.04 -6.17
C LEU A 22 2.72 -3.65 -6.81
N THR A 23 1.75 -2.75 -6.64
CA THR A 23 1.91 -1.32 -6.97
C THR A 23 3.00 -0.67 -6.12
N VAL A 24 3.07 -1.01 -4.83
CA VAL A 24 4.13 -0.55 -3.92
C VAL A 24 5.48 -1.18 -4.30
N VAL A 25 5.50 -2.48 -4.62
CA VAL A 25 6.71 -3.16 -5.12
C VAL A 25 7.23 -2.49 -6.39
N ARG A 26 6.35 -2.14 -7.33
CA ARG A 26 6.71 -1.41 -8.55
C ARG A 26 7.37 -0.08 -8.21
N ALA A 27 6.74 0.75 -7.37
CA ALA A 27 7.28 2.04 -6.95
C ALA A 27 8.63 1.91 -6.23
N LEU A 28 8.79 0.87 -5.38
CA LEU A 28 10.07 0.56 -4.72
C LEU A 28 11.15 0.20 -5.75
N ARG A 29 10.85 -0.64 -6.74
CA ARG A 29 11.81 -1.02 -7.78
C ARG A 29 12.21 0.15 -8.68
N ASP A 30 11.27 1.03 -8.98
CA ASP A 30 11.55 2.23 -9.78
C ASP A 30 12.49 3.20 -9.03
N LEU A 31 12.32 3.35 -7.72
CA LEU A 31 13.10 4.29 -6.89
C LEU A 31 14.36 3.68 -6.28
N LEU A 32 14.36 2.38 -6.02
CA LEU A 32 15.42 1.59 -5.37
C LEU A 32 15.77 0.36 -6.25
N PRO A 33 16.27 0.57 -7.47
CA PRO A 33 16.46 -0.51 -8.46
C PRO A 33 17.48 -1.57 -8.04
N ASN A 34 18.30 -1.30 -7.03
CA ASN A 34 19.30 -2.24 -6.54
C ASN A 34 18.79 -3.12 -5.40
N GLU A 35 17.61 -2.84 -4.82
CA GLU A 35 17.09 -3.61 -3.70
C GLU A 35 16.48 -4.94 -4.14
N SER A 36 16.82 -6.01 -3.43
CA SER A 36 16.10 -7.28 -3.55
C SER A 36 14.80 -7.22 -2.75
N ILE A 37 13.74 -7.81 -3.26
CA ILE A 37 12.42 -7.75 -2.64
C ILE A 37 11.82 -9.14 -2.53
N ILE A 38 11.26 -9.47 -1.37
CA ILE A 38 10.38 -10.61 -1.14
C ILE A 38 8.98 -10.03 -0.92
N TYR A 39 8.05 -10.37 -1.81
CA TYR A 39 6.65 -10.00 -1.72
C TYR A 39 5.81 -11.17 -1.21
N LEU A 40 4.91 -10.91 -0.26
CA LEU A 40 3.89 -11.84 0.18
C LEU A 40 2.50 -11.24 -0.08
N GLY A 41 1.70 -11.92 -0.90
CA GLY A 41 0.28 -11.64 -1.10
C GLY A 41 -0.58 -12.65 -0.37
N ASP A 42 -1.39 -12.22 0.60
CA ASP A 42 -2.26 -13.10 1.38
C ASP A 42 -3.58 -13.39 0.66
N THR A 43 -3.46 -13.94 -0.54
CA THR A 43 -4.57 -14.19 -1.48
C THR A 43 -5.61 -15.18 -0.97
N ALA A 44 -5.24 -16.10 -0.07
CA ALA A 44 -6.19 -17.05 0.53
C ALA A 44 -7.17 -16.39 1.52
N ARG A 45 -6.82 -15.20 2.07
CA ARG A 45 -7.60 -14.54 3.13
C ARG A 45 -8.12 -13.14 2.72
N VAL A 46 -7.98 -12.78 1.45
CA VAL A 46 -8.53 -11.55 0.86
C VAL A 46 -10.07 -11.53 0.93
N PRO A 47 -10.72 -10.36 0.99
CA PRO A 47 -10.16 -9.04 1.23
C PRO A 47 -10.07 -8.70 2.74
N TYR A 48 -9.04 -7.94 3.16
CA TYR A 48 -8.93 -7.47 4.54
C TYR A 48 -9.93 -6.34 4.86
N GLY A 49 -10.36 -5.57 3.88
CA GLY A 49 -11.23 -4.40 4.07
C GLY A 49 -12.60 -4.68 4.69
N SER A 50 -13.07 -5.93 4.67
CA SER A 50 -14.34 -6.38 5.27
C SER A 50 -14.18 -7.11 6.60
N LYS A 51 -12.94 -7.40 7.04
CA LYS A 51 -12.68 -8.19 8.25
C LYS A 51 -12.65 -7.32 9.51
N SER A 52 -12.74 -7.99 10.67
CA SER A 52 -12.60 -7.33 11.98
C SER A 52 -11.15 -6.89 12.24
N PRO A 53 -10.95 -5.86 13.07
CA PRO A 53 -9.60 -5.41 13.46
C PRO A 53 -8.72 -6.54 14.02
N ASP A 54 -9.27 -7.41 14.85
CA ASP A 54 -8.52 -8.52 15.48
C ASP A 54 -8.08 -9.55 14.43
N THR A 55 -8.94 -9.86 13.46
CA THR A 55 -8.60 -10.75 12.35
C THR A 55 -7.48 -10.15 11.50
N ILE A 56 -7.56 -8.84 11.20
CA ILE A 56 -6.54 -8.13 10.42
C ILE A 56 -5.20 -8.14 11.16
N ARG A 57 -5.19 -7.86 12.48
CA ARG A 57 -3.97 -7.90 13.30
C ARG A 57 -3.33 -9.28 13.27
N ARG A 58 -4.12 -10.34 13.49
CA ARG A 58 -3.62 -11.73 13.46
C ARG A 58 -2.98 -12.05 12.12
N PHE A 59 -3.66 -11.81 11.00
CA PHE A 59 -3.15 -12.10 9.67
C PHE A 59 -1.87 -11.29 9.37
N SER A 60 -1.86 -10.00 9.72
CA SER A 60 -0.68 -9.16 9.53
C SER A 60 0.52 -9.61 10.37
N MET A 61 0.28 -10.18 11.57
CA MET A 61 1.34 -10.78 12.39
C MET A 61 1.94 -12.01 11.71
N GLU A 62 1.09 -12.90 11.19
CA GLU A 62 1.51 -14.12 10.48
C GLU A 62 2.29 -13.76 9.20
N ASP A 63 1.79 -12.81 8.40
CA ASP A 63 2.45 -12.33 7.19
C ASP A 63 3.82 -11.69 7.49
N THR A 64 3.90 -10.88 8.54
CA THR A 64 5.16 -10.27 8.97
C THR A 64 6.15 -11.32 9.47
N GLN A 65 5.69 -12.30 10.25
CA GLN A 65 6.51 -13.40 10.73
C GLN A 65 7.08 -14.22 9.57
N PHE A 66 6.29 -14.48 8.54
CA PHE A 66 6.74 -15.15 7.31
C PHE A 66 7.91 -14.38 6.68
N LEU A 67 7.77 -13.09 6.46
CA LEU A 67 8.82 -12.25 5.87
C LEU A 67 10.08 -12.21 6.74
N VAL A 68 9.93 -12.03 8.05
CA VAL A 68 11.05 -12.01 9.00
C VAL A 68 11.80 -13.34 9.01
N SER A 69 11.11 -14.48 8.90
CA SER A 69 11.74 -15.79 8.78
C SER A 69 12.58 -15.96 7.51
N HIS A 70 12.31 -15.17 6.48
CA HIS A 70 13.10 -15.10 5.24
C HIS A 70 14.28 -14.12 5.31
N GLY A 71 14.59 -13.56 6.49
CA GLY A 71 15.77 -12.73 6.70
C GLY A 71 15.70 -11.34 6.05
N VAL A 72 14.51 -10.75 5.96
CA VAL A 72 14.34 -9.39 5.42
C VAL A 72 14.92 -8.34 6.37
N LYS A 73 15.49 -7.25 5.81
CA LYS A 73 16.07 -6.14 6.58
C LYS A 73 15.04 -5.13 7.09
N ALA A 74 13.90 -5.05 6.43
CA ALA A 74 12.75 -4.24 6.82
C ALA A 74 11.48 -4.84 6.23
N VAL A 75 10.34 -4.57 6.84
CA VAL A 75 9.02 -4.99 6.35
C VAL A 75 8.20 -3.77 5.95
N VAL A 76 7.65 -3.79 4.74
CA VAL A 76 6.72 -2.79 4.23
C VAL A 76 5.31 -3.36 4.25
N VAL A 77 4.44 -2.76 5.03
CA VAL A 77 3.01 -3.08 5.09
C VAL A 77 2.31 -2.32 3.97
N ALA A 78 2.22 -2.91 2.79
CA ALA A 78 1.67 -2.26 1.60
C ALA A 78 0.15 -2.05 1.70
N CYS A 79 -0.57 -2.95 2.39
CA CYS A 79 -2.01 -2.86 2.59
C CYS A 79 -2.38 -1.68 3.50
N ASN A 80 -3.19 -0.74 3.00
CA ASN A 80 -3.70 0.37 3.81
C ASN A 80 -4.55 -0.11 4.99
N THR A 81 -5.38 -1.14 4.79
CA THR A 81 -6.20 -1.73 5.85
C THR A 81 -5.33 -2.38 6.93
N ALA A 82 -4.32 -3.16 6.53
CA ALA A 82 -3.39 -3.76 7.48
C ALA A 82 -2.59 -2.69 8.24
N THR A 83 -2.09 -1.67 7.54
CA THR A 83 -1.40 -0.53 8.18
C THR A 83 -2.28 0.12 9.23
N ALA A 84 -3.54 0.44 8.90
CA ALA A 84 -4.46 1.14 9.79
C ALA A 84 -4.79 0.37 11.08
N HIS A 85 -4.79 -0.97 11.03
CA HIS A 85 -5.22 -1.79 12.17
C HIS A 85 -4.08 -2.53 12.88
N ALA A 86 -2.96 -2.79 12.20
CA ALA A 86 -1.92 -3.66 12.74
C ALA A 86 -0.54 -2.98 12.92
N LEU A 87 -0.26 -1.85 12.26
CA LEU A 87 1.09 -1.27 12.27
C LEU A 87 1.69 -1.10 13.67
N PRO A 88 0.98 -0.54 14.67
CA PRO A 88 1.55 -0.35 16.00
C PRO A 88 1.96 -1.66 16.68
N VAL A 89 1.13 -2.71 16.57
CA VAL A 89 1.46 -4.01 17.18
C VAL A 89 2.60 -4.70 16.43
N LEU A 90 2.69 -4.55 15.11
CA LEU A 90 3.81 -5.09 14.33
C LEU A 90 5.13 -4.42 14.72
N GLN A 91 5.15 -3.09 14.84
CA GLN A 91 6.33 -2.33 15.27
C GLN A 91 6.78 -2.66 16.70
N ALA A 92 5.83 -2.94 17.60
CA ALA A 92 6.12 -3.33 18.97
C ALA A 92 6.67 -4.79 19.08
N THR A 93 6.32 -5.65 18.12
CA THR A 93 6.63 -7.09 18.18
C THR A 93 7.93 -7.46 17.46
N PHE A 94 8.18 -6.85 16.29
CA PHE A 94 9.30 -7.22 15.45
C PHE A 94 10.49 -6.26 15.62
N ARG A 95 11.71 -6.81 15.62
CA ARG A 95 12.94 -6.01 15.76
C ARG A 95 13.36 -5.31 14.48
N VAL A 96 12.98 -5.85 13.32
CA VAL A 96 13.22 -5.21 12.03
C VAL A 96 12.32 -3.98 11.87
N PRO A 97 12.76 -2.93 11.20
CA PRO A 97 11.88 -1.79 10.88
C PRO A 97 10.62 -2.25 10.16
N VAL A 98 9.45 -1.84 10.65
CA VAL A 98 8.15 -2.08 10.00
C VAL A 98 7.58 -0.75 9.57
N ILE A 99 7.40 -0.58 8.27
CA ILE A 99 6.97 0.66 7.62
C ILE A 99 5.59 0.44 7.00
N GLY A 100 4.62 1.26 7.41
CA GLY A 100 3.28 1.23 6.81
C GLY A 100 3.10 2.33 5.78
N VAL A 101 2.15 2.15 4.86
CA VAL A 101 1.89 3.11 3.77
C VAL A 101 1.13 4.36 4.20
N LEU A 102 0.45 4.34 5.35
CA LEU A 102 -0.45 5.41 5.79
C LEU A 102 0.34 6.68 6.19
N GLY A 103 1.32 6.55 7.07
CA GLY A 103 2.15 7.68 7.54
C GLY A 103 2.78 8.46 6.39
N PRO A 104 3.50 7.83 5.45
CA PRO A 104 4.03 8.50 4.26
C PRO A 104 2.97 9.21 3.41
N GLY A 105 1.77 8.61 3.27
CA GLY A 105 0.65 9.24 2.58
C GLY A 105 0.17 10.53 3.29
N VAL A 106 0.11 10.51 4.62
CA VAL A 106 -0.22 11.70 5.42
C VAL A 106 0.88 12.76 5.30
N GLU A 107 2.16 12.39 5.42
CA GLU A 107 3.28 13.31 5.25
C GLU A 107 3.24 14.01 3.89
N ALA A 108 3.04 13.25 2.82
CA ALA A 108 2.92 13.81 1.48
C ALA A 108 1.67 14.70 1.32
N THR A 109 0.57 14.36 1.98
CA THR A 109 -0.64 15.20 2.00
C THR A 109 -0.33 16.55 2.63
N LEU A 110 0.32 16.56 3.78
CA LEU A 110 0.60 17.76 4.58
C LEU A 110 1.81 18.57 4.09
N SER A 111 2.64 18.02 3.22
CA SER A 111 3.79 18.74 2.63
C SER A 111 3.37 19.87 1.69
N GLU A 112 2.11 19.87 1.23
CA GLU A 112 1.59 20.93 0.38
C GLU A 112 1.09 22.11 1.23
N PRO A 113 1.68 23.32 1.11
CA PRO A 113 1.32 24.47 1.94
C PRO A 113 -0.15 24.88 1.84
N ASN A 114 -0.76 24.69 0.68
CA ASN A 114 -2.14 25.12 0.39
C ASN A 114 -3.15 23.97 0.57
N CYS A 115 -2.80 22.89 1.28
CA CYS A 115 -3.72 21.81 1.58
C CYS A 115 -4.65 22.22 2.73
N GLU A 116 -5.92 22.45 2.42
CA GLU A 116 -6.95 22.86 3.39
C GLU A 116 -8.08 21.84 3.53
N ARG A 117 -8.37 21.08 2.44
CA ARG A 117 -9.53 20.20 2.37
C ARG A 117 -9.16 18.86 1.75
N VAL A 118 -9.01 17.86 2.59
CA VAL A 118 -8.57 16.52 2.20
C VAL A 118 -9.75 15.58 2.03
N GLY A 119 -9.88 15.02 0.83
CA GLY A 119 -10.72 13.84 0.57
C GLY A 119 -9.91 12.56 0.74
N ILE A 120 -10.49 11.53 1.35
CA ILE A 120 -9.87 10.22 1.49
C ILE A 120 -10.79 9.16 0.92
N ILE A 121 -10.33 8.36 -0.01
CA ILE A 121 -11.04 7.17 -0.48
C ILE A 121 -10.25 5.90 -0.14
N GLY A 122 -10.96 4.84 0.21
CA GLY A 122 -10.33 3.59 0.64
C GLY A 122 -11.32 2.45 0.81
N THR A 123 -10.84 1.30 1.30
CA THR A 123 -11.70 0.20 1.69
C THR A 123 -12.56 0.59 2.90
N ALA A 124 -13.66 -0.13 3.11
CA ALA A 124 -14.49 0.08 4.28
C ALA A 124 -13.70 -0.06 5.60
N GLY A 125 -12.76 -1.02 5.69
CA GLY A 125 -11.89 -1.21 6.85
C GLY A 125 -10.97 -0.02 7.09
N THR A 126 -10.32 0.50 6.05
CA THR A 126 -9.44 1.67 6.14
C THR A 126 -10.23 2.91 6.60
N ILE A 127 -11.41 3.15 6.03
CA ILE A 127 -12.19 4.34 6.38
C ILE A 127 -12.76 4.24 7.80
N ARG A 128 -13.29 3.07 8.21
CA ARG A 128 -13.80 2.86 9.57
C ARG A 128 -12.74 2.93 10.66
N SER A 129 -11.47 2.71 10.33
CA SER A 129 -10.38 2.86 11.31
C SER A 129 -10.13 4.30 11.74
N HIS A 130 -10.57 5.27 10.95
CA HIS A 130 -10.26 6.68 11.08
C HIS A 130 -8.75 7.01 11.16
N ALA A 131 -7.87 6.07 10.78
CA ALA A 131 -6.43 6.22 10.96
C ALA A 131 -5.85 7.42 10.18
N TYR A 132 -6.26 7.63 8.92
CA TYR A 132 -5.87 8.80 8.14
C TYR A 132 -6.37 10.11 8.78
N GLN A 133 -7.64 10.14 9.17
CA GLN A 133 -8.26 11.33 9.78
C GLN A 133 -7.55 11.71 11.08
N HIS A 134 -7.27 10.70 11.92
CA HIS A 134 -6.57 10.90 13.19
C HIS A 134 -5.15 11.46 12.97
N GLU A 135 -4.37 10.84 12.10
CA GLU A 135 -2.99 11.25 11.80
C GLU A 135 -2.91 12.66 11.20
N ILE A 136 -3.84 13.03 10.33
CA ILE A 136 -3.92 14.37 9.74
C ILE A 136 -4.31 15.38 10.83
N ALA A 137 -5.38 15.12 11.60
CA ALA A 137 -5.89 16.00 12.62
C ALA A 137 -4.88 16.27 13.76
N MET A 138 -4.07 15.25 14.12
CA MET A 138 -3.00 15.42 15.12
C MET A 138 -1.89 16.37 14.66
N ARG A 139 -1.62 16.46 13.36
CA ARG A 139 -0.55 17.30 12.80
C ARG A 139 -1.06 18.66 12.29
N ARG A 140 -2.26 18.69 11.75
CA ARG A 140 -2.92 19.86 11.18
C ARG A 140 -4.43 19.82 11.52
N PRO A 141 -4.81 20.28 12.73
CA PRO A 141 -6.20 20.25 13.19
C PRO A 141 -7.13 21.24 12.43
N ASP A 142 -6.55 22.15 11.67
CA ASP A 142 -7.24 23.14 10.83
C ASP A 142 -7.72 22.57 9.48
N ILE A 143 -7.20 21.42 9.06
CA ILE A 143 -7.59 20.79 7.78
C ILE A 143 -8.98 20.15 7.88
N MET A 144 -9.86 20.47 6.92
CA MET A 144 -11.11 19.78 6.75
C MET A 144 -10.88 18.41 6.11
N ILE A 145 -11.43 17.35 6.71
CA ILE A 145 -11.23 15.98 6.24
C ILE A 145 -12.57 15.32 5.93
N GLU A 146 -12.72 14.85 4.71
CA GLU A 146 -13.87 14.05 4.27
C GLU A 146 -13.38 12.67 3.82
N ALA A 147 -13.98 11.61 4.35
CA ALA A 147 -13.55 10.24 4.05
C ALA A 147 -14.72 9.38 3.56
N ARG A 148 -14.46 8.59 2.50
CA ARG A 148 -15.50 7.75 1.90
C ARG A 148 -14.98 6.35 1.57
N ALA A 149 -15.72 5.34 2.02
CA ALA A 149 -15.48 3.96 1.59
C ALA A 149 -15.93 3.77 0.13
N THR A 150 -15.08 3.13 -0.65
CA THR A 150 -15.28 2.94 -2.10
C THR A 150 -15.12 1.47 -2.50
N PRO A 151 -15.97 0.57 -1.96
CA PRO A 151 -15.78 -0.89 -2.05
C PRO A 151 -15.81 -1.43 -3.48
N LEU A 152 -16.49 -0.77 -4.41
CA LEU A 152 -16.60 -1.24 -5.80
C LEU A 152 -15.33 -0.99 -6.62
N LEU A 153 -14.42 -0.09 -6.19
CA LEU A 153 -13.26 0.26 -7.01
C LEU A 153 -12.25 -0.87 -7.13
N VAL A 154 -12.09 -1.70 -6.09
CA VAL A 154 -11.19 -2.86 -6.12
C VAL A 154 -11.63 -3.86 -7.19
N PRO A 155 -12.88 -4.35 -7.24
CA PRO A 155 -13.36 -5.22 -8.31
C PRO A 155 -13.15 -4.64 -9.71
N PHE A 156 -13.43 -3.38 -9.94
CA PHE A 156 -13.21 -2.76 -11.25
C PHE A 156 -11.73 -2.81 -11.68
N VAL A 157 -10.83 -2.56 -10.74
CA VAL A 157 -9.38 -2.62 -11.02
C VAL A 157 -8.93 -4.04 -11.30
N GLU A 158 -9.40 -5.02 -10.52
CA GLU A 158 -9.05 -6.43 -10.70
C GLU A 158 -9.57 -6.99 -12.03
N GLU A 159 -10.76 -6.59 -12.46
CA GLU A 159 -11.29 -6.92 -13.79
C GLU A 159 -10.61 -6.13 -14.93
N GLY A 160 -9.73 -5.19 -14.63
CA GLY A 160 -9.03 -4.37 -15.63
C GLY A 160 -9.88 -3.26 -16.24
N TRP A 161 -11.02 -2.95 -15.65
CA TRP A 161 -11.95 -1.91 -16.12
C TRP A 161 -11.53 -0.52 -15.66
N THR A 162 -10.24 -0.20 -15.78
CA THR A 162 -9.66 1.06 -15.26
C THR A 162 -10.04 2.31 -16.04
N ASP A 163 -10.65 2.17 -17.23
CA ASP A 163 -11.19 3.30 -18.04
C ASP A 163 -12.63 3.05 -18.55
N HIS A 164 -13.31 2.05 -18.03
CA HIS A 164 -14.65 1.65 -18.46
C HIS A 164 -15.70 2.71 -18.07
N PRO A 165 -16.76 2.96 -18.90
CA PRO A 165 -17.83 3.92 -18.57
C PRO A 165 -18.52 3.65 -17.23
N ALA A 166 -18.76 2.38 -16.87
CA ALA A 166 -19.35 2.01 -15.57
C ALA A 166 -18.45 2.44 -14.39
N LEU A 167 -17.11 2.27 -14.48
CA LEU A 167 -16.19 2.80 -13.48
C LEU A 167 -16.33 4.31 -13.35
N LYS A 168 -16.37 5.03 -14.47
CA LYS A 168 -16.52 6.51 -14.45
C LYS A 168 -17.81 6.96 -13.77
N SER A 169 -18.90 6.20 -13.94
CA SER A 169 -20.18 6.48 -13.26
C SER A 169 -20.05 6.23 -11.74
N VAL A 170 -19.46 5.12 -11.34
CA VAL A 170 -19.23 4.80 -9.93
C VAL A 170 -18.26 5.80 -9.28
N LEU A 171 -17.21 6.23 -9.99
CA LEU A 171 -16.29 7.27 -9.49
C LEU A 171 -17.04 8.60 -9.27
N ARG A 172 -17.94 9.01 -10.17
CA ARG A 172 -18.75 10.24 -9.97
C ARG A 172 -19.58 10.15 -8.70
N GLU A 173 -20.25 9.03 -8.45
CA GLU A 173 -21.05 8.82 -7.25
C GLU A 173 -20.19 8.87 -5.97
N TYR A 174 -19.01 8.26 -6.00
CA TYR A 174 -18.11 8.27 -4.84
C TYR A 174 -17.46 9.63 -4.60
N LEU A 175 -17.06 10.32 -5.67
CA LEU A 175 -16.32 11.57 -5.56
C LEU A 175 -17.23 12.80 -5.38
N LYS A 176 -18.47 12.75 -5.87
CA LYS A 176 -19.38 13.91 -5.80
C LYS A 176 -19.48 14.51 -4.40
N PRO A 177 -19.75 13.76 -3.31
CA PRO A 177 -19.86 14.36 -1.97
C PRO A 177 -18.58 15.01 -1.49
N LEU A 178 -17.41 14.48 -1.88
CA LEU A 178 -16.10 15.05 -1.55
C LEU A 178 -15.87 16.36 -2.32
N LEU A 179 -16.20 16.36 -3.62
CA LEU A 179 -16.08 17.53 -4.49
C LEU A 179 -17.05 18.65 -4.09
N ASP A 180 -18.26 18.32 -3.66
CA ASP A 180 -19.23 19.28 -3.15
C ASP A 180 -18.73 19.99 -1.87
N LYS A 181 -17.82 19.35 -1.12
CA LYS A 181 -17.09 19.95 0.01
C LYS A 181 -15.86 20.76 -0.40
N GLY A 182 -15.53 20.77 -1.69
CA GLY A 182 -14.43 21.55 -2.25
C GLY A 182 -13.05 21.01 -1.87
N ILE A 183 -12.86 19.67 -1.85
CA ILE A 183 -11.54 19.09 -1.59
C ILE A 183 -10.49 19.60 -2.59
N ASP A 184 -9.29 19.91 -2.11
CA ASP A 184 -8.11 20.26 -2.93
C ASP A 184 -7.13 19.09 -3.09
N THR A 185 -7.20 18.11 -2.20
CA THR A 185 -6.34 16.94 -2.17
C THR A 185 -7.18 15.68 -2.00
N LEU A 186 -6.86 14.63 -2.78
CA LEU A 186 -7.51 13.31 -2.68
C LEU A 186 -6.46 12.24 -2.37
N VAL A 187 -6.58 11.62 -1.19
CA VAL A 187 -5.73 10.51 -0.76
C VAL A 187 -6.32 9.18 -1.26
N LEU A 188 -5.48 8.42 -1.95
CA LEU A 188 -5.81 7.10 -2.49
C LEU A 188 -5.41 6.02 -1.48
N GLY A 189 -6.27 5.76 -0.49
CA GLY A 189 -6.05 4.86 0.64
C GLY A 189 -6.28 3.38 0.33
N CYS A 190 -5.84 2.91 -0.83
CA CYS A 190 -5.87 1.50 -1.24
C CYS A 190 -4.78 1.22 -2.27
N THR A 191 -4.12 0.07 -2.16
CA THR A 191 -3.06 -0.39 -3.08
C THR A 191 -3.51 -0.56 -4.53
N HIS A 192 -4.79 -0.73 -4.79
CA HIS A 192 -5.36 -0.83 -6.13
C HIS A 192 -5.50 0.52 -6.83
N TYR A 193 -5.67 1.60 -6.08
CA TYR A 193 -6.06 2.90 -6.64
C TYR A 193 -4.98 3.64 -7.43
N PRO A 194 -3.66 3.36 -7.29
CA PRO A 194 -2.68 3.89 -8.23
C PRO A 194 -2.99 3.57 -9.69
N LEU A 195 -3.65 2.44 -9.99
CA LEU A 195 -4.08 2.08 -11.35
C LEU A 195 -5.24 2.95 -11.88
N LEU A 196 -5.94 3.67 -10.99
CA LEU A 196 -7.00 4.63 -11.34
C LEU A 196 -6.50 6.06 -11.55
N ILE A 197 -5.22 6.36 -11.27
CA ILE A 197 -4.67 7.72 -11.41
C ILE A 197 -4.93 8.31 -12.80
N PRO A 198 -4.77 7.59 -13.92
CA PRO A 198 -5.03 8.17 -15.23
C PRO A 198 -6.50 8.63 -15.42
N VAL A 199 -7.47 7.84 -14.98
CA VAL A 199 -8.90 8.22 -15.09
C VAL A 199 -9.25 9.31 -14.08
N LEU A 200 -8.72 9.27 -12.87
CA LEU A 200 -8.94 10.31 -11.86
C LEU A 200 -8.37 11.66 -12.31
N LYS A 201 -7.17 11.71 -12.88
CA LYS A 201 -6.58 12.94 -13.44
C LYS A 201 -7.44 13.53 -14.55
N ARG A 202 -8.00 12.70 -15.45
CA ARG A 202 -8.93 13.19 -16.49
C ARG A 202 -10.23 13.74 -15.91
N MET A 203 -10.75 13.14 -14.83
CA MET A 203 -12.01 13.57 -14.22
C MET A 203 -11.87 14.80 -13.33
N LEU A 204 -10.77 14.92 -12.59
CA LEU A 204 -10.55 15.96 -11.58
C LEU A 204 -9.70 17.13 -12.11
N GLY A 205 -8.98 16.93 -13.21
CA GLY A 205 -8.05 17.91 -13.75
C GLY A 205 -6.92 18.23 -12.77
N GLN A 206 -6.50 19.50 -12.76
CA GLN A 206 -5.45 19.99 -11.86
C GLN A 206 -6.00 20.58 -10.55
N LYS A 207 -7.34 20.60 -10.39
CA LYS A 207 -7.98 21.21 -9.23
C LYS A 207 -7.83 20.40 -7.94
N VAL A 208 -7.64 19.10 -8.07
CA VAL A 208 -7.51 18.18 -6.95
C VAL A 208 -6.19 17.41 -7.10
N ARG A 209 -5.30 17.58 -6.15
CA ARG A 209 -4.04 16.85 -6.08
C ARG A 209 -4.31 15.39 -5.65
N LEU A 210 -3.68 14.45 -6.33
CA LEU A 210 -3.75 13.03 -5.97
C LEU A 210 -2.53 12.63 -5.14
N VAL A 211 -2.76 11.99 -4.00
CA VAL A 211 -1.72 11.39 -3.16
C VAL A 211 -1.94 9.89 -3.15
N ASP A 212 -1.01 9.14 -3.70
CA ASP A 212 -1.09 7.67 -3.71
C ASP A 212 -0.13 7.04 -2.69
N SER A 213 -0.58 5.93 -2.10
CA SER A 213 0.17 5.24 -1.06
C SER A 213 1.40 4.49 -1.57
N ALA A 214 1.52 4.21 -2.86
CA ALA A 214 2.64 3.46 -3.41
C ALA A 214 3.89 4.35 -3.57
N SER A 215 3.75 5.47 -4.28
CA SER A 215 4.88 6.40 -4.52
C SER A 215 5.37 7.05 -3.23
N THR A 216 4.45 7.46 -2.35
CA THR A 216 4.80 8.08 -1.07
C THR A 216 5.51 7.09 -0.13
N CYS A 217 5.05 5.84 -0.09
CA CYS A 217 5.71 4.79 0.69
C CYS A 217 7.12 4.50 0.15
N ALA A 218 7.29 4.37 -1.15
CA ALA A 218 8.61 4.11 -1.75
C ALA A 218 9.62 5.22 -1.41
N ALA A 219 9.20 6.49 -1.46
CA ALA A 219 10.05 7.62 -1.08
C ALA A 219 10.44 7.56 0.41
N HIS A 220 9.50 7.25 1.29
CA HIS A 220 9.76 7.12 2.72
C HIS A 220 10.68 5.93 3.03
N VAL A 221 10.47 4.77 2.40
CA VAL A 221 11.34 3.59 2.55
C VAL A 221 12.77 3.94 2.13
N LYS A 222 12.96 4.64 1.01
CA LYS A 222 14.29 5.10 0.58
C LYS A 222 14.95 5.96 1.64
N ALA A 223 14.27 7.00 2.11
CA ALA A 223 14.82 7.89 3.14
C ALA A 223 15.18 7.13 4.44
N LYS A 224 14.33 6.17 4.86
CA LYS A 224 14.59 5.35 6.03
C LYS A 224 15.81 4.44 5.86
N LEU A 225 15.95 3.79 4.70
CA LEU A 225 17.13 2.96 4.42
C LEU A 225 18.43 3.78 4.34
N GLU A 226 18.36 5.00 3.80
CA GLU A 226 19.49 5.93 3.78
C GLU A 226 19.88 6.34 5.21
N GLN A 227 18.91 6.74 6.02
CA GLN A 227 19.12 7.14 7.42
C GLN A 227 19.75 6.02 8.26
N ASP A 228 19.30 4.78 8.06
CA ASP A 228 19.74 3.61 8.84
C ASP A 228 21.01 2.95 8.26
N ASN A 229 21.57 3.48 7.16
CA ASN A 229 22.68 2.86 6.41
C ASN A 229 22.37 1.44 5.95
N LEU A 230 21.14 1.18 5.55
CA LEU A 230 20.64 -0.12 5.10
C LEU A 230 20.46 -0.22 3.58
N LEU A 231 20.87 0.78 2.79
CA LEU A 231 20.88 0.63 1.33
C LEU A 231 21.80 -0.50 0.90
N ARG A 232 21.32 -1.30 -0.06
CA ARG A 232 22.08 -2.43 -0.59
C ARG A 232 23.35 -1.96 -1.31
N THR A 233 24.48 -2.55 -0.96
CA THR A 233 25.79 -2.16 -1.46
C THR A 233 26.41 -3.16 -2.45
N THR A 234 25.90 -4.39 -2.50
CA THR A 234 26.42 -5.42 -3.42
C THR A 234 26.10 -5.11 -4.87
N LYS A 235 27.01 -5.47 -5.78
CA LYS A 235 26.84 -5.33 -7.24
C LYS A 235 26.10 -6.49 -7.90
N SER A 236 25.75 -7.55 -7.14
CA SER A 236 24.95 -8.65 -7.68
C SER A 236 23.56 -8.17 -8.12
N LYS A 237 22.99 -8.78 -9.16
CA LYS A 237 21.64 -8.42 -9.65
C LYS A 237 20.61 -8.58 -8.53
N PRO A 238 19.72 -7.60 -8.30
CA PRO A 238 18.65 -7.71 -7.33
C PRO A 238 17.63 -8.78 -7.73
N SER A 239 17.07 -9.46 -6.76
CA SER A 239 16.02 -10.46 -6.98
C SER A 239 14.65 -9.92 -6.61
N LEU A 240 13.61 -10.43 -7.27
CA LEU A 240 12.22 -10.30 -6.86
C LEU A 240 11.65 -11.70 -6.70
N GLU A 241 11.22 -12.00 -5.48
CA GLU A 241 10.52 -13.24 -5.16
C GLU A 241 9.08 -12.91 -4.78
N ILE A 242 8.12 -13.60 -5.40
CA ILE A 242 6.69 -13.41 -5.14
C ILE A 242 6.13 -14.68 -4.53
N TYR A 243 5.53 -14.53 -3.37
CA TYR A 243 4.82 -15.57 -2.64
C TYR A 243 3.34 -15.22 -2.56
N LEU A 244 2.47 -16.19 -2.85
CA LEU A 244 1.02 -16.07 -2.66
C LEU A 244 0.53 -17.21 -1.75
N THR A 245 -0.38 -16.90 -0.83
CA THR A 245 -0.95 -17.92 0.08
C THR A 245 -1.95 -18.81 -0.64
N ASP A 246 -2.65 -18.29 -1.65
CA ASP A 246 -3.40 -19.07 -2.64
C ASP A 246 -2.90 -18.70 -4.04
N HIS A 247 -2.39 -19.72 -4.75
CA HIS A 247 -1.78 -19.56 -6.07
C HIS A 247 -2.73 -20.10 -7.14
N SER A 248 -3.44 -19.18 -7.80
CA SER A 248 -4.26 -19.47 -8.97
C SER A 248 -3.72 -18.74 -10.22
N GLU A 249 -4.05 -19.23 -11.41
CA GLU A 249 -3.71 -18.54 -12.67
C GLU A 249 -4.27 -17.11 -12.71
N GLN A 250 -5.46 -16.90 -12.15
CA GLN A 250 -6.08 -15.58 -12.04
C GLN A 250 -5.23 -14.65 -11.16
N ALA A 251 -4.78 -15.12 -9.99
CA ALA A 251 -3.93 -14.33 -9.10
C ALA A 251 -2.59 -13.97 -9.76
N GLU A 252 -2.00 -14.88 -10.54
CA GLU A 252 -0.77 -14.62 -11.26
C GLU A 252 -0.97 -13.58 -12.38
N ASN A 253 -2.06 -13.67 -13.15
CA ASN A 253 -2.40 -12.69 -14.19
C ASN A 253 -2.67 -11.30 -13.59
N LEU A 254 -3.35 -11.23 -12.44
CA LEU A 254 -3.51 -9.99 -11.70
C LEU A 254 -2.16 -9.44 -11.23
N ALA A 255 -1.29 -10.28 -10.67
CA ALA A 255 0.04 -9.88 -10.23
C ALA A 255 0.86 -9.24 -11.37
N LYS A 256 0.83 -9.81 -12.57
CA LYS A 256 1.47 -9.22 -13.77
C LYS A 256 0.92 -7.85 -14.10
N ARG A 257 -0.40 -7.66 -14.02
CA ARG A 257 -1.05 -6.38 -14.28
C ARG A 257 -0.64 -5.30 -13.28
N PHE A 258 -0.59 -5.63 -12.00
CA PHE A 258 -0.23 -4.67 -10.95
C PHE A 258 1.24 -4.30 -10.97
N LEU A 259 2.12 -5.28 -11.17
CA LEU A 259 3.56 -5.03 -11.25
C LEU A 259 3.95 -4.30 -12.54
N GLY A 260 3.20 -4.52 -13.63
CA GLY A 260 3.44 -3.90 -14.94
C GLY A 260 4.61 -4.49 -15.73
N THR A 261 5.22 -5.57 -15.24
CA THR A 261 6.33 -6.30 -15.90
C THR A 261 6.19 -7.79 -15.63
N ASP A 262 6.83 -8.60 -16.46
CA ASP A 262 6.99 -10.00 -16.17
C ASP A 262 7.94 -10.21 -14.97
N PHE A 263 7.62 -11.21 -14.19
CA PHE A 263 8.42 -11.68 -13.07
C PHE A 263 8.56 -13.21 -13.16
N GLY A 264 9.52 -13.78 -12.43
CA GLY A 264 9.74 -15.23 -12.41
C GLY A 264 8.54 -16.01 -11.84
N LYS A 265 8.77 -17.24 -11.45
CA LYS A 265 7.70 -18.10 -10.90
C LYS A 265 7.19 -17.57 -9.57
N VAL A 266 5.87 -17.55 -9.41
CA VAL A 266 5.21 -17.36 -8.12
C VAL A 266 5.41 -18.62 -7.28
N LYS A 267 5.70 -18.42 -6.00
CA LYS A 267 5.84 -19.48 -5.00
C LYS A 267 4.61 -19.52 -4.10
N LYS A 268 4.20 -20.71 -3.69
CA LYS A 268 3.13 -20.85 -2.69
C LYS A 268 3.71 -20.58 -1.30
N ALA A 269 3.03 -19.73 -0.53
CA ALA A 269 3.34 -19.50 0.88
C ALA A 269 2.38 -20.28 1.77
N VAL A 270 2.88 -20.66 2.94
CA VAL A 270 2.07 -21.13 4.09
C VAL A 270 2.39 -20.19 5.25
N VAL A 271 1.38 -19.46 5.71
CA VAL A 271 1.44 -18.48 6.79
C VAL A 271 0.55 -18.87 7.96
#